data_d62fa0a119a25b9fc6df6fe30e588e56
#
_entry.id   d62fa0a119a25b9fc6df6fe30e588e56
#
_cell.length_a   1.000
_cell.length_b   1.000
_cell.length_c   1.000
_cell.angle_alpha   90.00
_cell.angle_beta   90.00
_cell.angle_gamma   90.00
#
_symmetry.space_group_name_H-M   'P 1'
#
loop_
_entity.id
_entity.type
_entity.pdbx_description
1 polymer ?
#
loop_
_entity_poly.entity_id
_entity_poly.type
_entity_poly.pdbx_seq_one_letter_code
_entity_poly.pdbx_strand_id
1 'polypeptide(L)'
;MGQDRINREERRDMDFQKNQLLTTEIIDISTEGEGIGKVNGYPFFIKDTIIGDQVEIRAIKLKKNYGYGRLEKVITPSPFRVTPSCCFHRQCGGCQIQAMSYEQQLAFKHNKVRNNLLRIGGFGPEELDRIMEPVVGMEEPFRYRNKAQYPIGMDKEGNPVAGFYAGRTHSIIANTECLLGVDENRTILEAILQYMKEYSISAYEEASGKGLVRHVLIRKGFTSGEIMVCLVINPEHMKGRTGIREKNSKREWLPHQKELIERLVAIRGMTSISVSINCEKTNVIMGTEIHTLWGKERITDTIFVRDVDNCFARTGDGIAFSISPLSFYQVNPVQTEKLYSLALSYAGLSGKESVWDLYCGIGTISLFLSGRASKVYGVEVVPQAIEDAKQNAANNGITNAEFFAGKAEEVLPGFYGRKDAVSHSAGSTEQGREGMFHPDVIVVDPPRKGCDEMCLDTMLKMAPDRIVYVSCDSATLARDLRILCDGGYELKRVRPVDMFPQTVHVESVVLMQYCGK
;
A
#
# COMPACT_ATOMS: atom_id res chain seq x y z
N MET A 1 4.32 41.74 27.07
CA MET A 1 5.73 41.87 26.57
C MET A 1 6.80 41.27 27.51
N GLY A 2 6.48 40.95 28.75
CA GLY A 2 7.45 40.37 29.71
C GLY A 2 7.62 38.85 29.63
N GLN A 3 6.55 38.12 29.40
CA GLN A 3 6.53 36.65 29.39
C GLN A 3 7.20 36.02 28.15
N ASP A 4 7.16 36.68 27.00
CA ASP A 4 7.81 36.22 25.78
C ASP A 4 9.34 36.44 25.76
N ARG A 5 9.86 37.35 26.60
CA ARG A 5 11.31 37.55 26.75
C ARG A 5 11.94 36.51 27.66
N ILE A 6 11.29 36.14 28.75
CA ILE A 6 11.76 35.09 29.67
C ILE A 6 11.84 33.74 28.94
N ASN A 7 10.82 33.41 28.14
CA ASN A 7 10.83 32.19 27.30
C ASN A 7 11.87 32.19 26.16
N ARG A 8 12.43 33.34 25.79
CA ARG A 8 13.51 33.43 24.79
C ARG A 8 14.92 33.33 25.41
N GLU A 9 15.11 33.76 26.65
CA GLU A 9 16.40 33.67 27.35
C GLU A 9 16.64 32.27 27.90
N GLU A 10 15.64 31.57 28.43
CA GLU A 10 15.76 30.16 28.85
C GLU A 10 16.02 29.16 27.72
N ARG A 11 15.79 29.54 26.45
CA ARG A 11 16.08 28.71 25.28
C ARG A 11 17.53 28.83 24.76
N ARG A 12 18.37 29.67 25.34
CA ARG A 12 19.74 29.96 24.81
C ARG A 12 20.84 29.08 25.38
N ASP A 13 20.62 28.30 26.43
CA ASP A 13 21.69 27.57 27.14
C ASP A 13 21.45 26.04 27.26
N MET A 14 20.75 25.42 26.33
CA MET A 14 20.68 23.96 26.27
C MET A 14 21.75 23.42 25.32
N ASP A 15 22.99 23.39 25.78
CA ASP A 15 24.13 22.81 25.05
C ASP A 15 24.09 21.29 25.12
N PHE A 16 23.22 20.66 24.31
CA PHE A 16 23.35 19.23 24.07
C PHE A 16 24.57 18.96 23.17
N GLN A 17 25.36 17.97 23.54
CA GLN A 17 26.52 17.57 22.75
C GLN A 17 26.23 16.29 21.95
N LYS A 18 26.81 16.21 20.75
CA LYS A 18 26.77 14.95 19.99
C LYS A 18 27.45 13.84 20.80
N ASN A 19 26.86 12.65 20.79
CA ASN A 19 27.24 11.47 21.57
C ASN A 19 26.95 11.55 23.08
N GLN A 20 26.32 12.60 23.59
CA GLN A 20 25.87 12.69 24.96
C GLN A 20 24.82 11.62 25.28
N LEU A 21 24.94 10.98 26.45
CA LEU A 21 23.92 10.10 27.00
C LEU A 21 22.87 10.92 27.74
N LEU A 22 21.61 10.66 27.47
CA LEU A 22 20.46 11.37 28.02
C LEU A 22 19.37 10.36 28.40
N THR A 23 18.63 10.67 29.44
CA THR A 23 17.47 9.86 29.85
C THR A 23 16.19 10.63 29.57
N THR A 24 15.18 9.95 29.04
CA THR A 24 13.87 10.57 28.77
C THR A 24 12.77 9.51 28.82
N GLU A 25 11.56 9.97 29.10
CA GLU A 25 10.32 9.21 28.87
C GLU A 25 9.81 9.48 27.45
N ILE A 26 9.31 8.44 26.80
CA ILE A 26 8.65 8.55 25.50
C ILE A 26 7.19 8.93 25.71
N ILE A 27 6.85 10.14 25.30
CA ILE A 27 5.52 10.76 25.54
C ILE A 27 4.62 10.75 24.30
N ASP A 28 5.19 10.55 23.10
CA ASP A 28 4.45 10.54 21.84
C ASP A 28 5.19 9.72 20.79
N ILE A 29 4.55 9.47 19.63
CA ILE A 29 5.14 8.78 18.48
C ILE A 29 4.92 9.61 17.22
N SER A 30 5.99 9.77 16.46
CA SER A 30 5.95 10.46 15.18
C SER A 30 5.18 9.66 14.11
N THR A 31 4.79 10.32 13.02
CA THR A 31 4.15 9.67 11.86
C THR A 31 5.00 8.57 11.23
N GLU A 32 6.32 8.59 11.49
CA GLU A 32 7.29 7.61 11.01
C GLU A 32 7.56 6.47 12.02
N GLY A 33 6.85 6.47 13.17
CA GLY A 33 6.98 5.45 14.20
C GLY A 33 8.18 5.64 15.13
N GLU A 34 8.84 6.81 15.10
CA GLU A 34 9.89 7.15 16.07
C GLU A 34 9.24 7.68 17.35
N GLY A 35 9.63 7.16 18.50
CA GLY A 35 9.18 7.73 19.78
C GLY A 35 9.71 9.13 19.97
N ILE A 36 8.93 9.98 20.62
CA ILE A 36 9.29 11.36 20.95
C ILE A 36 9.45 11.47 22.46
N GLY A 37 10.69 11.73 22.91
CA GLY A 37 11.00 12.08 24.28
C GLY A 37 11.48 13.53 24.39
N LYS A 38 11.27 14.19 25.53
CA LYS A 38 11.74 15.54 25.76
C LYS A 38 12.75 15.57 26.91
N VAL A 39 13.90 16.17 26.66
CA VAL A 39 14.91 16.48 27.68
C VAL A 39 14.96 17.99 27.82
N ASN A 40 14.66 18.53 29.00
CA ASN A 40 14.59 19.99 29.25
C ASN A 40 13.74 20.73 28.20
N GLY A 41 12.61 20.13 27.76
CA GLY A 41 11.73 20.73 26.74
C GLY A 41 12.17 20.53 25.29
N TYR A 42 13.39 20.05 25.02
CA TYR A 42 13.90 19.81 23.68
C TYR A 42 13.54 18.38 23.22
N PRO A 43 12.81 18.21 22.10
CA PRO A 43 12.35 16.91 21.64
C PRO A 43 13.43 16.12 20.91
N PHE A 44 13.53 14.83 21.23
CA PHE A 44 14.33 13.84 20.52
C PHE A 44 13.42 12.81 19.85
N PHE A 45 13.72 12.48 18.59
CA PHE A 45 13.13 11.38 17.83
C PHE A 45 14.02 10.14 18.00
N ILE A 46 13.43 9.05 18.49
CA ILE A 46 14.16 7.84 18.90
C ILE A 46 13.49 6.62 18.27
N LYS A 47 14.20 5.91 17.41
CA LYS A 47 13.70 4.66 16.82
C LYS A 47 13.61 3.54 17.86
N ASP A 48 12.69 2.58 17.60
CA ASP A 48 12.50 1.38 18.41
C ASP A 48 12.11 1.69 19.87
N THR A 49 11.38 2.79 20.06
CA THR A 49 10.79 3.17 21.34
C THR A 49 9.29 3.38 21.19
N ILE A 50 8.53 3.17 22.26
CA ILE A 50 7.08 3.29 22.30
C ILE A 50 6.64 4.18 23.45
N ILE A 51 5.42 4.72 23.38
CA ILE A 51 4.86 5.57 24.44
C ILE A 51 4.92 4.86 25.79
N GLY A 52 5.41 5.57 26.80
CA GLY A 52 5.55 5.09 28.18
C GLY A 52 6.89 4.38 28.47
N ASP A 53 7.76 4.18 27.46
CA ASP A 53 9.13 3.72 27.73
C ASP A 53 9.94 4.79 28.46
N GLN A 54 10.67 4.42 29.50
CA GLN A 54 11.78 5.21 30.03
C GLN A 54 13.08 4.69 29.44
N VAL A 55 13.83 5.55 28.76
CA VAL A 55 14.97 5.13 27.93
C VAL A 55 16.22 5.98 28.17
N GLU A 56 17.37 5.33 28.05
CA GLU A 56 18.67 6.00 27.86
C GLU A 56 18.96 6.06 26.36
N ILE A 57 19.25 7.24 25.87
CA ILE A 57 19.53 7.52 24.47
C ILE A 57 20.90 8.20 24.30
N ARG A 58 21.50 8.01 23.14
CA ARG A 58 22.68 8.75 22.70
C ARG A 58 22.28 9.77 21.64
N ALA A 59 22.53 11.05 21.89
CA ALA A 59 22.28 12.11 20.92
C ALA A 59 23.17 11.94 19.69
N ILE A 60 22.58 11.62 18.51
CA ILE A 60 23.35 11.36 17.26
C ILE A 60 23.34 12.55 16.31
N LYS A 61 22.28 13.34 16.33
CA LYS A 61 22.14 14.53 15.47
C LYS A 61 21.29 15.58 16.18
N LEU A 62 21.81 16.79 16.24
CA LEU A 62 21.14 17.94 16.84
C LEU A 62 20.75 18.94 15.76
N LYS A 63 19.55 19.48 15.83
CA LYS A 63 18.97 20.53 14.99
C LYS A 63 18.57 21.71 15.86
N LYS A 64 18.16 22.82 15.28
CA LYS A 64 17.76 24.03 16.04
C LYS A 64 16.62 23.77 17.05
N ASN A 65 15.62 22.96 16.69
CA ASN A 65 14.40 22.79 17.48
C ASN A 65 14.13 21.33 17.92
N TYR A 66 14.96 20.37 17.49
CA TYR A 66 14.82 18.95 17.82
C TYR A 66 16.13 18.18 17.55
N GLY A 67 16.22 16.97 18.13
CA GLY A 67 17.35 16.07 17.90
C GLY A 67 16.91 14.66 17.50
N TYR A 68 17.87 13.84 17.11
CA TYR A 68 17.70 12.40 16.94
C TYR A 68 18.55 11.68 17.99
N GLY A 69 17.93 10.74 18.67
CA GLY A 69 18.55 9.85 19.64
C GLY A 69 18.65 8.43 19.11
N ARG A 70 19.76 7.75 19.42
CA ARG A 70 19.86 6.29 19.29
C ARG A 70 19.51 5.67 20.64
N LEU A 71 18.59 4.72 20.63
CA LEU A 71 18.26 3.93 21.82
C LEU A 71 19.48 3.12 22.26
N GLU A 72 19.99 3.36 23.47
CA GLU A 72 21.04 2.56 24.09
C GLU A 72 20.42 1.49 25.00
N LYS A 73 19.44 1.88 25.83
CA LYS A 73 18.79 0.99 26.78
C LYS A 73 17.35 1.42 27.08
N VAL A 74 16.46 0.46 27.19
CA VAL A 74 15.15 0.63 27.83
C VAL A 74 15.36 0.42 29.35
N ILE A 75 15.17 1.48 30.13
CA ILE A 75 15.34 1.47 31.59
C ILE A 75 14.10 0.82 32.22
N THR A 76 12.92 1.36 31.89
CA THR A 76 11.63 0.82 32.30
C THR A 76 10.77 0.66 31.04
N PRO A 77 10.39 -0.57 30.68
CA PRO A 77 9.55 -0.80 29.52
C PRO A 77 8.12 -0.29 29.77
N SER A 78 7.52 0.25 28.74
CA SER A 78 6.07 0.50 28.70
C SER A 78 5.27 -0.79 28.89
N PRO A 79 4.08 -0.76 29.52
CA PRO A 79 3.21 -1.93 29.61
C PRO A 79 2.73 -2.43 28.22
N PHE A 80 2.82 -1.60 27.19
CA PHE A 80 2.47 -1.95 25.81
C PHE A 80 3.66 -2.44 24.98
N ARG A 81 4.86 -2.51 25.58
CA ARG A 81 6.05 -3.02 24.90
C ARG A 81 6.03 -4.54 24.82
N VAL A 82 6.25 -5.03 23.61
CA VAL A 82 6.42 -6.47 23.34
C VAL A 82 7.80 -6.74 22.73
N THR A 83 8.28 -7.98 22.87
CA THR A 83 9.48 -8.41 22.15
C THR A 83 9.13 -8.61 20.68
N PRO A 84 9.77 -7.88 19.75
CA PRO A 84 9.55 -8.09 18.32
C PRO A 84 9.87 -9.51 17.88
N SER A 85 8.95 -10.12 17.12
CA SER A 85 9.13 -11.48 16.61
C SER A 85 10.22 -11.57 15.54
N CYS A 86 10.51 -10.46 14.82
CA CYS A 86 11.54 -10.40 13.79
C CYS A 86 12.89 -9.97 14.38
N CYS A 87 13.93 -10.82 14.26
CA CYS A 87 15.28 -10.50 14.73
C CYS A 87 15.93 -9.31 13.97
N PHE A 88 15.43 -8.97 12.80
CA PHE A 88 15.93 -7.86 11.98
C PHE A 88 15.16 -6.54 12.17
N HIS A 89 14.18 -6.46 13.09
CA HIS A 89 13.28 -5.31 13.22
C HIS A 89 14.00 -3.96 13.39
N ARG A 90 15.17 -3.92 14.03
CA ARG A 90 15.98 -2.70 14.23
C ARG A 90 16.73 -2.26 12.97
N GLN A 91 17.08 -3.21 12.12
CA GLN A 91 17.95 -2.98 10.96
C GLN A 91 17.14 -2.82 9.69
N CYS A 92 16.09 -3.65 9.52
CA CYS A 92 15.22 -3.66 8.35
C CYS A 92 14.34 -2.41 8.30
N GLY A 93 14.21 -1.81 7.11
CA GLY A 93 13.33 -0.66 6.89
C GLY A 93 11.85 -0.99 6.73
N GLY A 94 11.46 -2.28 6.75
CA GLY A 94 10.10 -2.71 6.40
C GLY A 94 9.07 -2.52 7.51
N CYS A 95 9.45 -2.66 8.79
CA CYS A 95 8.57 -2.55 9.95
C CYS A 95 9.08 -1.46 10.90
N GLN A 96 8.19 -0.61 11.41
CA GLN A 96 8.58 0.51 12.27
C GLN A 96 8.12 0.34 13.71
N ILE A 97 7.03 -0.42 13.96
CA ILE A 97 6.32 -0.44 15.25
C ILE A 97 6.14 -1.86 15.83
N GLN A 98 6.99 -2.83 15.46
CA GLN A 98 6.90 -4.20 15.97
C GLN A 98 7.11 -4.34 17.49
N ALA A 99 7.78 -3.37 18.13
CA ALA A 99 7.98 -3.36 19.58
C ALA A 99 6.71 -2.96 20.35
N MET A 100 5.65 -2.57 19.66
CA MET A 100 4.36 -2.16 20.20
C MET A 100 3.35 -3.30 20.13
N SER A 101 2.59 -3.55 21.20
CA SER A 101 1.50 -4.52 21.19
C SER A 101 0.51 -4.20 20.05
N TYR A 102 -0.13 -5.22 19.49
CA TYR A 102 -0.99 -5.02 18.33
C TYR A 102 -2.17 -4.08 18.63
N GLU A 103 -2.75 -4.18 19.82
CA GLU A 103 -3.77 -3.27 20.30
C GLU A 103 -3.29 -1.80 20.28
N GLN A 104 -2.07 -1.56 20.77
CA GLN A 104 -1.50 -0.22 20.77
C GLN A 104 -1.13 0.27 19.34
N GLN A 105 -0.78 -0.65 18.43
CA GLN A 105 -0.61 -0.29 17.01
C GLN A 105 -1.93 0.23 16.41
N LEU A 106 -3.06 -0.40 16.73
CA LEU A 106 -4.39 0.07 16.28
C LEU A 106 -4.73 1.43 16.88
N ALA A 107 -4.47 1.64 18.18
CA ALA A 107 -4.66 2.93 18.83
C ALA A 107 -3.79 4.04 18.20
N PHE A 108 -2.52 3.75 17.92
CA PHE A 108 -1.62 4.64 17.20
C PHE A 108 -2.18 5.03 15.81
N LYS A 109 -2.66 4.06 15.04
CA LYS A 109 -3.22 4.28 13.70
C LYS A 109 -4.51 5.11 13.74
N HIS A 110 -5.37 4.82 14.70
CA HIS A 110 -6.57 5.64 14.95
C HIS A 110 -6.21 7.11 15.23
N ASN A 111 -5.28 7.31 16.17
CA ASN A 111 -4.84 8.65 16.55
C ASN A 111 -4.13 9.39 15.41
N LYS A 112 -3.37 8.67 14.57
CA LYS A 112 -2.73 9.26 13.38
C LYS A 112 -3.76 9.85 12.42
N VAL A 113 -4.81 9.10 12.09
CA VAL A 113 -5.89 9.58 11.22
C VAL A 113 -6.62 10.74 11.87
N ARG A 114 -7.03 10.60 13.14
CA ARG A 114 -7.73 11.64 13.90
C ARG A 114 -6.93 12.95 13.97
N ASN A 115 -5.65 12.88 14.28
CA ASN A 115 -4.78 14.03 14.38
C ASN A 115 -4.61 14.77 13.04
N ASN A 116 -4.53 14.04 11.92
CA ASN A 116 -4.46 14.66 10.61
C ASN A 116 -5.79 15.35 10.24
N LEU A 117 -6.92 14.73 10.52
CA LEU A 117 -8.24 15.35 10.31
C LEU A 117 -8.42 16.62 11.16
N LEU A 118 -7.97 16.62 12.43
CA LEU A 118 -7.98 17.79 13.28
C LEU A 118 -7.08 18.91 12.77
N ARG A 119 -5.79 18.58 12.50
CA ARG A 119 -4.76 19.61 12.29
C ARG A 119 -4.66 20.09 10.84
N ILE A 120 -4.90 19.22 9.88
CA ILE A 120 -4.82 19.52 8.43
C ILE A 120 -6.23 19.81 7.89
N GLY A 121 -7.19 18.94 8.22
CA GLY A 121 -8.58 19.09 7.76
C GLY A 121 -9.38 20.16 8.51
N GLY A 122 -8.93 20.57 9.70
CA GLY A 122 -9.63 21.58 10.51
C GLY A 122 -10.99 21.11 11.05
N PHE A 123 -11.22 19.78 11.12
CA PHE A 123 -12.47 19.22 11.67
C PHE A 123 -12.50 19.34 13.19
N GLY A 124 -13.68 19.57 13.76
CA GLY A 124 -13.86 19.71 15.20
C GLY A 124 -13.64 18.39 15.96
N PRO A 125 -13.07 18.42 17.20
CA PRO A 125 -12.84 17.21 17.97
C PRO A 125 -14.14 16.45 18.28
N GLU A 126 -15.21 17.15 18.64
CA GLU A 126 -16.53 16.56 18.96
C GLU A 126 -17.20 15.96 17.72
N GLU A 127 -16.99 16.56 16.55
CA GLU A 127 -17.43 16.01 15.26
C GLU A 127 -16.73 14.69 15.00
N LEU A 128 -15.39 14.66 15.08
CA LEU A 128 -14.60 13.45 14.85
C LEU A 128 -14.94 12.34 15.83
N ASP A 129 -15.17 12.65 17.10
CA ASP A 129 -15.53 11.66 18.13
C ASP A 129 -16.89 10.97 17.83
N ARG A 130 -17.78 11.63 17.06
CA ARG A 130 -19.06 11.05 16.63
C ARG A 130 -18.96 10.17 15.38
N ILE A 131 -18.05 10.52 14.43
CA ILE A 131 -18.03 9.91 13.11
C ILE A 131 -16.86 8.93 12.91
N MET A 132 -15.84 8.99 13.77
CA MET A 132 -14.72 8.06 13.69
C MET A 132 -15.06 6.72 14.34
N GLU A 133 -14.87 5.67 13.55
CA GLU A 133 -15.08 4.29 13.98
C GLU A 133 -13.77 3.64 14.43
N PRO A 134 -13.84 2.56 15.23
CA PRO A 134 -12.66 1.78 15.58
C PRO A 134 -11.92 1.25 14.36
N VAL A 135 -10.60 1.15 14.48
CA VAL A 135 -9.75 0.59 13.40
C VAL A 135 -10.13 -0.86 13.12
N VAL A 136 -10.29 -1.19 11.85
CA VAL A 136 -10.46 -2.59 11.43
C VAL A 136 -9.10 -3.28 11.46
N GLY A 137 -8.85 -4.07 12.50
CA GLY A 137 -7.62 -4.83 12.69
C GLY A 137 -7.64 -6.22 12.04
N MET A 138 -6.51 -6.94 12.18
CA MET A 138 -6.35 -8.35 11.80
C MET A 138 -6.35 -9.25 13.04
N GLU A 139 -6.84 -10.45 12.91
CA GLU A 139 -6.69 -11.50 13.92
C GLU A 139 -5.24 -12.02 13.97
N GLU A 140 -4.66 -12.26 12.79
CA GLU A 140 -3.28 -12.70 12.60
C GLU A 140 -2.46 -11.61 11.88
N PRO A 141 -1.77 -10.69 12.60
CA PRO A 141 -1.09 -9.54 12.00
C PRO A 141 0.29 -9.87 11.39
N PHE A 142 0.49 -11.11 10.98
CA PHE A 142 1.66 -11.65 10.28
C PHE A 142 1.24 -12.49 9.07
N ARG A 143 2.17 -12.88 8.21
CA ARG A 143 1.95 -13.76 7.04
C ARG A 143 0.87 -13.26 6.05
N TYR A 144 0.58 -11.97 6.06
CA TYR A 144 -0.51 -11.39 5.29
C TYR A 144 -0.14 -10.92 3.87
N ARG A 145 1.16 -10.73 3.59
CA ARG A 145 1.57 -10.18 2.30
C ARG A 145 1.60 -11.24 1.22
N ASN A 146 0.74 -11.08 0.24
CA ASN A 146 0.67 -11.93 -0.95
C ASN A 146 1.72 -11.57 -2.02
N LYS A 147 2.46 -10.48 -1.84
CA LYS A 147 3.49 -10.00 -2.77
C LYS A 147 4.72 -9.53 -2.01
N ALA A 148 5.88 -9.99 -2.44
CA ALA A 148 7.17 -9.49 -1.99
C ALA A 148 8.13 -9.31 -3.16
N GLN A 149 9.00 -8.29 -3.08
CA GLN A 149 10.07 -8.03 -4.04
C GLN A 149 11.37 -8.00 -3.26
N TYR A 150 12.22 -9.00 -3.52
CA TYR A 150 13.48 -9.17 -2.82
C TYR A 150 14.64 -8.70 -3.69
N PRO A 151 15.40 -7.67 -3.30
CA PRO A 151 16.68 -7.37 -3.92
C PRO A 151 17.65 -8.56 -3.72
N ILE A 152 18.42 -8.84 -4.76
CA ILE A 152 19.47 -9.86 -4.75
C ILE A 152 20.82 -9.16 -4.76
N GLY A 153 21.72 -9.58 -3.89
CA GLY A 153 23.07 -9.05 -3.79
C GLY A 153 24.09 -10.14 -3.53
N MET A 154 25.33 -9.75 -3.28
CA MET A 154 26.41 -10.63 -2.84
C MET A 154 26.87 -10.22 -1.45
N ASP A 155 27.14 -11.20 -0.59
CA ASP A 155 27.80 -10.95 0.69
C ASP A 155 29.32 -10.70 0.49
N LYS A 156 30.02 -10.47 1.59
CA LYS A 156 31.48 -10.21 1.58
C LYS A 156 32.29 -11.42 1.15
N GLU A 157 31.74 -12.60 1.33
CA GLU A 157 32.31 -13.89 0.98
C GLU A 157 32.01 -14.29 -0.48
N GLY A 158 31.22 -13.47 -1.20
CA GLY A 158 30.84 -13.71 -2.59
C GLY A 158 29.69 -14.71 -2.76
N ASN A 159 28.88 -14.96 -1.71
CA ASN A 159 27.67 -15.75 -1.84
C ASN A 159 26.48 -14.86 -2.21
N PRO A 160 25.53 -15.33 -3.03
CA PRO A 160 24.31 -14.60 -3.32
C PRO A 160 23.42 -14.53 -2.07
N VAL A 161 22.84 -13.35 -1.81
CA VAL A 161 21.91 -13.10 -0.70
C VAL A 161 20.65 -12.42 -1.20
N ALA A 162 19.53 -12.70 -0.54
CA ALA A 162 18.25 -12.06 -0.76
C ALA A 162 17.72 -11.49 0.57
N GLY A 163 16.97 -10.41 0.50
CA GLY A 163 16.38 -9.85 1.72
C GLY A 163 15.73 -8.50 1.48
N PHE A 164 15.95 -7.55 2.40
CA PHE A 164 15.42 -6.19 2.30
C PHE A 164 16.52 -5.17 2.58
N TYR A 165 16.33 -3.95 2.10
CA TYR A 165 17.29 -2.88 2.38
C TYR A 165 17.23 -2.45 3.85
N ALA A 166 18.41 -2.21 4.42
CA ALA A 166 18.53 -1.53 5.69
C ALA A 166 17.96 -0.11 5.57
N GLY A 167 17.29 0.36 6.60
CA GLY A 167 16.59 1.64 6.58
C GLY A 167 17.48 2.78 6.09
N ARG A 168 17.03 3.51 5.07
CA ARG A 168 17.73 4.65 4.42
C ARG A 168 19.07 4.29 3.75
N THR A 169 19.25 3.03 3.36
CA THR A 169 20.45 2.58 2.62
C THR A 169 20.03 1.58 1.52
N HIS A 170 21.01 1.22 0.66
CA HIS A 170 20.87 0.14 -0.33
C HIS A 170 21.62 -1.14 0.12
N SER A 171 22.03 -1.22 1.38
CA SER A 171 22.64 -2.44 1.93
C SER A 171 21.56 -3.49 2.19
N ILE A 172 21.72 -4.68 1.62
CA ILE A 172 20.77 -5.78 1.76
C ILE A 172 21.02 -6.48 3.11
N ILE A 173 19.97 -6.58 3.91
CA ILE A 173 19.92 -7.45 5.07
C ILE A 173 19.48 -8.81 4.58
N ALA A 174 20.35 -9.81 4.66
CA ALA A 174 20.04 -11.18 4.26
C ALA A 174 18.91 -11.74 5.15
N ASN A 175 17.71 -11.78 4.58
CA ASN A 175 16.51 -12.26 5.27
C ASN A 175 15.55 -12.92 4.28
N THR A 176 15.62 -14.23 4.17
CA THR A 176 14.71 -15.04 3.36
C THR A 176 13.40 -15.35 4.08
N GLU A 177 13.32 -15.13 5.41
CA GLU A 177 12.18 -15.47 6.26
C GLU A 177 11.51 -14.22 6.86
N CYS A 178 10.96 -13.37 5.99
CA CYS A 178 10.18 -12.22 6.44
C CYS A 178 8.83 -12.66 7.00
N LEU A 179 8.57 -12.36 8.28
CA LEU A 179 7.33 -12.74 8.95
C LEU A 179 6.05 -12.09 8.40
N LEU A 180 6.17 -11.04 7.58
CA LEU A 180 5.02 -10.45 6.90
C LEU A 180 4.64 -11.19 5.62
N GLY A 181 5.61 -11.83 4.95
CA GLY A 181 5.41 -12.60 3.72
C GLY A 181 4.91 -14.02 3.98
N VAL A 182 4.43 -14.67 2.94
CA VAL A 182 4.00 -16.07 2.97
C VAL A 182 5.19 -17.02 3.20
N ASP A 183 4.95 -18.19 3.77
CA ASP A 183 6.00 -19.13 4.16
C ASP A 183 6.80 -19.66 2.96
N GLU A 184 6.15 -19.81 1.81
CA GLU A 184 6.77 -20.28 0.59
C GLU A 184 7.90 -19.37 0.07
N ASN A 185 7.92 -18.10 0.47
CA ASN A 185 8.98 -17.16 0.09
C ASN A 185 10.36 -17.69 0.44
N ARG A 186 10.53 -18.27 1.63
CA ARG A 186 11.78 -18.86 2.09
C ARG A 186 12.27 -19.96 1.13
N THR A 187 11.42 -20.95 0.86
CA THR A 187 11.75 -22.09 0.01
C THR A 187 12.11 -21.64 -1.41
N ILE A 188 11.36 -20.67 -1.96
CA ILE A 188 11.61 -20.11 -3.30
C ILE A 188 12.97 -19.39 -3.33
N LEU A 189 13.23 -18.53 -2.35
CA LEU A 189 14.48 -17.77 -2.30
C LEU A 189 15.69 -18.68 -2.10
N GLU A 190 15.61 -19.67 -1.21
CA GLU A 190 16.69 -20.66 -0.98
C GLU A 190 16.99 -21.43 -2.26
N ALA A 191 15.97 -21.86 -3.02
CA ALA A 191 16.15 -22.55 -4.30
C ALA A 191 16.87 -21.66 -5.33
N ILE A 192 16.49 -20.37 -5.43
CA ILE A 192 17.10 -19.40 -6.34
C ILE A 192 18.55 -19.10 -5.93
N LEU A 193 18.81 -18.84 -4.65
CA LEU A 193 20.14 -18.53 -4.15
C LEU A 193 21.09 -19.72 -4.33
N GLN A 194 20.62 -20.94 -4.08
CA GLN A 194 21.40 -22.15 -4.33
C GLN A 194 21.73 -22.32 -5.82
N TYR A 195 20.76 -22.12 -6.72
CA TYR A 195 20.98 -22.10 -8.17
C TYR A 195 22.04 -21.06 -8.54
N MET A 196 21.92 -19.83 -8.04
CA MET A 196 22.89 -18.77 -8.35
C MET A 196 24.30 -19.13 -7.88
N LYS A 197 24.42 -19.71 -6.70
CA LYS A 197 25.72 -20.16 -6.15
C LYS A 197 26.34 -21.28 -6.98
N GLU A 198 25.56 -22.31 -7.31
CA GLU A 198 26.01 -23.50 -8.03
C GLU A 198 26.50 -23.17 -9.45
N TYR A 199 25.77 -22.30 -10.15
CA TYR A 199 26.09 -21.92 -11.53
C TYR A 199 26.83 -20.59 -11.66
N SER A 200 27.32 -20.04 -10.54
CA SER A 200 28.06 -18.77 -10.51
C SER A 200 27.33 -17.61 -11.19
N ILE A 201 26.00 -17.51 -10.97
CA ILE A 201 25.16 -16.44 -11.50
C ILE A 201 25.39 -15.18 -10.68
N SER A 202 25.74 -14.08 -11.34
CA SER A 202 26.03 -12.80 -10.68
C SER A 202 24.75 -12.08 -10.23
N ALA A 203 24.77 -11.51 -9.02
CA ALA A 203 23.80 -10.51 -8.61
C ALA A 203 24.14 -9.14 -9.23
N TYR A 204 23.12 -8.32 -9.46
CA TYR A 204 23.28 -6.95 -9.96
C TYR A 204 23.85 -6.04 -8.85
N GLU A 205 24.84 -5.27 -9.20
CA GLU A 205 25.45 -4.25 -8.35
C GLU A 205 25.07 -2.86 -8.85
N GLU A 206 24.35 -2.09 -8.06
CA GLU A 206 23.84 -0.77 -8.46
C GLU A 206 24.96 0.22 -8.79
N ALA A 207 26.07 0.19 -8.05
CA ALA A 207 27.18 1.12 -8.22
C ALA A 207 27.87 0.97 -9.59
N SER A 208 28.10 -0.28 -10.03
CA SER A 208 28.75 -0.58 -11.31
C SER A 208 27.75 -0.73 -12.46
N GLY A 209 26.49 -1.04 -12.16
CA GLY A 209 25.46 -1.42 -13.15
C GLY A 209 25.71 -2.78 -13.77
N LYS A 210 26.51 -3.64 -13.13
CA LYS A 210 26.87 -4.97 -13.63
C LYS A 210 26.17 -6.07 -12.84
N GLY A 211 26.10 -7.25 -13.43
CA GLY A 211 25.46 -8.43 -12.84
C GLY A 211 24.10 -8.72 -13.48
N LEU A 212 23.63 -9.96 -13.32
CA LEU A 212 22.47 -10.46 -14.04
C LEU A 212 21.17 -10.34 -13.23
N VAL A 213 21.09 -10.93 -12.04
CA VAL A 213 19.85 -10.99 -11.25
C VAL A 213 19.77 -9.78 -10.32
N ARG A 214 18.70 -9.00 -10.46
CA ARG A 214 18.46 -7.77 -9.68
C ARG A 214 17.53 -8.02 -8.52
N HIS A 215 16.36 -8.58 -8.80
CA HIS A 215 15.31 -8.81 -7.81
C HIS A 215 14.57 -10.11 -8.10
N VAL A 216 13.89 -10.62 -7.10
CA VAL A 216 12.90 -11.69 -7.22
C VAL A 216 11.56 -11.15 -6.74
N LEU A 217 10.57 -11.13 -7.63
CA LEU A 217 9.17 -10.90 -7.29
C LEU A 217 8.53 -12.25 -7.01
N ILE A 218 7.87 -12.39 -5.87
CA ILE A 218 7.03 -13.54 -5.52
C ILE A 218 5.62 -13.04 -5.26
N ARG A 219 4.62 -13.71 -5.83
CA ARG A 219 3.20 -13.50 -5.56
C ARG A 219 2.54 -14.83 -5.24
N LYS A 220 1.55 -14.81 -4.34
CA LYS A 220 0.71 -15.97 -4.03
C LYS A 220 -0.77 -15.56 -3.99
N GLY A 221 -1.61 -16.27 -4.70
CA GLY A 221 -3.06 -16.21 -4.52
C GLY A 221 -3.43 -16.87 -3.19
N PHE A 222 -4.10 -16.15 -2.30
CA PHE A 222 -4.44 -16.66 -0.96
C PHE A 222 -5.58 -17.67 -1.02
N THR A 223 -6.52 -17.48 -1.94
CA THR A 223 -7.64 -18.40 -2.15
C THR A 223 -7.28 -19.54 -3.09
N SER A 224 -6.59 -19.24 -4.19
CA SER A 224 -6.21 -20.23 -5.21
C SER A 224 -5.03 -21.10 -4.78
N GLY A 225 -4.12 -20.58 -3.95
CA GLY A 225 -2.83 -21.21 -3.65
C GLY A 225 -1.82 -21.12 -4.80
N GLU A 226 -2.15 -20.47 -5.92
CA GLU A 226 -1.25 -20.30 -7.07
C GLU A 226 -0.07 -19.39 -6.73
N ILE A 227 1.14 -19.79 -7.15
CA ILE A 227 2.38 -19.03 -6.90
C ILE A 227 2.98 -18.58 -8.23
N MET A 228 3.39 -17.30 -8.26
CA MET A 228 4.12 -16.69 -9.35
C MET A 228 5.49 -16.22 -8.87
N VAL A 229 6.52 -16.55 -9.63
CA VAL A 229 7.90 -16.07 -9.45
C VAL A 229 8.34 -15.33 -10.70
N CYS A 230 8.81 -14.10 -10.55
CA CYS A 230 9.38 -13.32 -11.65
C CYS A 230 10.78 -12.82 -11.24
N LEU A 231 11.81 -13.26 -11.94
CA LEU A 231 13.16 -12.77 -11.75
C LEU A 231 13.36 -11.50 -12.57
N VAL A 232 13.78 -10.43 -11.93
CA VAL A 232 14.17 -9.17 -12.61
C VAL A 232 15.64 -9.29 -12.99
N ILE A 233 15.94 -9.21 -14.29
CA ILE A 233 17.27 -9.46 -14.80
C ILE A 233 17.80 -8.30 -15.66
N ASN A 234 19.14 -8.18 -15.70
CA ASN A 234 19.88 -7.27 -16.58
C ASN A 234 20.71 -8.08 -17.60
N PRO A 235 20.12 -8.51 -18.73
CA PRO A 235 20.81 -9.34 -19.70
C PRO A 235 21.89 -8.61 -20.51
N GLU A 236 21.98 -7.28 -20.49
CA GLU A 236 23.05 -6.54 -21.19
C GLU A 236 24.44 -6.90 -20.69
N HIS A 237 24.56 -7.30 -19.43
CA HIS A 237 25.81 -7.79 -18.86
C HIS A 237 26.30 -9.09 -19.52
N MET A 238 25.43 -9.81 -20.22
CA MET A 238 25.75 -11.05 -20.91
C MET A 238 26.17 -10.86 -22.37
N LYS A 239 26.08 -9.62 -22.91
CA LYS A 239 26.59 -9.31 -24.26
C LYS A 239 28.11 -9.52 -24.29
N GLY A 240 28.56 -10.61 -24.87
CA GLY A 240 29.99 -10.96 -24.99
C GLY A 240 30.45 -12.20 -24.19
N ARG A 241 29.60 -12.78 -23.31
CA ARG A 241 29.84 -14.11 -22.74
C ARG A 241 28.99 -15.13 -23.50
N THR A 242 29.64 -15.98 -24.27
CA THR A 242 29.05 -17.07 -25.07
C THR A 242 28.14 -17.95 -24.19
N GLY A 243 26.83 -17.78 -24.30
CA GLY A 243 25.85 -18.54 -23.51
C GLY A 243 24.41 -18.40 -23.95
N ILE A 244 24.04 -17.30 -24.62
CA ILE A 244 22.71 -17.17 -25.24
C ILE A 244 22.79 -17.86 -26.60
N ARG A 245 22.62 -19.18 -26.62
CA ARG A 245 22.51 -19.94 -27.88
C ARG A 245 21.09 -19.81 -28.40
N GLU A 246 20.92 -19.15 -29.54
CA GLU A 246 19.78 -19.40 -30.42
C GLU A 246 19.90 -20.86 -30.93
N LYS A 247 19.37 -21.81 -30.17
CA LYS A 247 19.08 -23.14 -30.66
C LYS A 247 17.57 -23.33 -30.66
N ASN A 248 17.01 -23.36 -31.83
CA ASN A 248 15.63 -23.74 -32.11
C ASN A 248 14.57 -22.97 -31.29
N SER A 249 14.25 -21.76 -31.69
CA SER A 249 13.04 -20.98 -31.34
C SER A 249 12.73 -20.63 -29.87
N LYS A 250 13.59 -20.93 -28.88
CA LYS A 250 13.42 -20.47 -27.48
C LYS A 250 14.71 -19.84 -27.00
N ARG A 251 14.68 -18.52 -26.86
CA ARG A 251 15.77 -17.74 -26.24
C ARG A 251 15.90 -18.13 -24.76
N GLU A 252 17.08 -18.56 -24.34
CA GLU A 252 17.39 -18.73 -22.91
C GLU A 252 17.78 -17.38 -22.31
N TRP A 253 17.05 -16.94 -21.27
CA TRP A 253 17.26 -15.68 -20.57
C TRP A 253 18.24 -15.79 -19.41
N LEU A 254 18.42 -17.01 -18.90
CA LEU A 254 19.27 -17.32 -17.75
C LEU A 254 20.16 -18.52 -18.09
N PRO A 255 21.44 -18.49 -17.69
CA PRO A 255 22.27 -19.71 -17.81
C PRO A 255 21.64 -20.83 -16.97
N HIS A 256 21.64 -22.04 -17.49
CA HIS A 256 21.03 -23.21 -16.81
C HIS A 256 19.56 -22.97 -16.41
N GLN A 257 18.80 -22.29 -17.27
CA GLN A 257 17.40 -21.92 -17.02
C GLN A 257 16.52 -23.14 -16.71
N LYS A 258 16.79 -24.29 -17.36
CA LYS A 258 16.03 -25.52 -17.16
C LYS A 258 16.12 -26.02 -15.72
N GLU A 259 17.30 -26.03 -15.16
CA GLU A 259 17.60 -26.47 -13.79
C GLU A 259 16.92 -25.56 -12.74
N LEU A 260 16.88 -24.23 -12.99
CA LEU A 260 16.12 -23.31 -12.15
C LEU A 260 14.62 -23.62 -12.19
N ILE A 261 14.07 -23.82 -13.40
CA ILE A 261 12.65 -24.14 -13.58
C ILE A 261 12.31 -25.45 -12.85
N GLU A 262 13.09 -26.50 -12.99
CA GLU A 262 12.86 -27.79 -12.32
C GLU A 262 12.83 -27.65 -10.79
N ARG A 263 13.73 -26.86 -10.20
CA ARG A 263 13.73 -26.57 -8.76
C ARG A 263 12.48 -25.85 -8.31
N LEU A 264 12.06 -24.82 -9.05
CA LEU A 264 10.91 -24.02 -8.69
C LEU A 264 9.57 -24.76 -8.88
N VAL A 265 9.45 -25.55 -9.94
CA VAL A 265 8.24 -26.37 -10.23
C VAL A 265 7.99 -27.42 -9.15
N ALA A 266 9.02 -27.90 -8.47
CA ALA A 266 8.88 -28.84 -7.35
C ALA A 266 8.17 -28.21 -6.12
N ILE A 267 8.06 -26.88 -6.06
CA ILE A 267 7.40 -26.18 -4.97
C ILE A 267 5.88 -26.21 -5.19
N ARG A 268 5.15 -26.72 -4.19
CA ARG A 268 3.68 -26.83 -4.26
C ARG A 268 3.04 -25.48 -4.51
N GLY A 269 2.14 -25.42 -5.49
CA GLY A 269 1.42 -24.20 -5.88
C GLY A 269 2.13 -23.39 -6.97
N MET A 270 3.36 -23.76 -7.38
CA MET A 270 4.04 -23.05 -8.46
C MET A 270 3.22 -23.12 -9.75
N THR A 271 2.88 -21.96 -10.29
CA THR A 271 1.97 -21.82 -11.44
C THR A 271 2.59 -21.00 -12.56
N SER A 272 3.43 -20.02 -12.22
CA SER A 272 4.03 -19.08 -13.17
C SER A 272 5.49 -18.81 -12.81
N ILE A 273 6.37 -18.99 -13.79
CA ILE A 273 7.79 -18.60 -13.70
C ILE A 273 8.10 -17.72 -14.89
N SER A 274 8.62 -16.52 -14.64
CA SER A 274 8.89 -15.52 -15.67
C SER A 274 10.16 -14.73 -15.37
N VAL A 275 10.63 -13.98 -16.37
CA VAL A 275 11.66 -12.94 -16.21
C VAL A 275 11.11 -11.58 -16.62
N SER A 276 11.57 -10.55 -15.94
CA SER A 276 11.35 -9.14 -16.28
C SER A 276 12.69 -8.54 -16.68
N ILE A 277 12.74 -7.91 -17.85
CA ILE A 277 13.96 -7.29 -18.36
C ILE A 277 14.05 -5.86 -17.86
N ASN A 278 15.06 -5.58 -17.05
CA ASN A 278 15.33 -4.22 -16.56
C ASN A 278 16.83 -3.90 -16.62
N CYS A 279 17.23 -3.18 -17.65
CA CYS A 279 18.61 -2.71 -17.85
C CYS A 279 18.81 -1.28 -17.34
N GLU A 280 17.73 -0.60 -16.93
CA GLU A 280 17.77 0.80 -16.54
C GLU A 280 18.40 1.01 -15.16
N LYS A 281 19.18 2.09 -15.02
CA LYS A 281 19.77 2.53 -13.74
C LYS A 281 18.81 3.46 -12.99
N THR A 282 17.61 2.96 -12.68
CA THR A 282 16.58 3.70 -11.97
C THR A 282 16.10 2.92 -10.75
N ASN A 283 15.33 3.58 -9.88
CA ASN A 283 14.69 2.94 -8.73
C ASN A 283 13.48 2.06 -9.10
N VAL A 284 13.10 2.00 -10.38
CA VAL A 284 12.03 1.13 -10.87
C VAL A 284 12.54 -0.31 -10.88
N ILE A 285 11.87 -1.18 -10.12
CA ILE A 285 12.29 -2.58 -9.96
C ILE A 285 11.95 -3.40 -11.21
N MET A 286 10.69 -3.36 -11.65
CA MET A 286 10.20 -4.14 -12.78
C MET A 286 10.45 -3.43 -14.10
N GLY A 287 10.95 -4.16 -15.10
CA GLY A 287 10.90 -3.70 -16.48
C GLY A 287 9.51 -3.91 -17.10
N THR A 288 9.27 -3.33 -18.26
CA THR A 288 8.01 -3.48 -18.98
C THR A 288 7.95 -4.75 -19.85
N GLU A 289 9.11 -5.31 -20.21
CA GLU A 289 9.23 -6.54 -21.00
C GLU A 289 9.25 -7.76 -20.07
N ILE A 290 8.23 -8.63 -20.19
CA ILE A 290 8.06 -9.85 -19.40
C ILE A 290 8.06 -11.07 -20.32
N HIS A 291 8.82 -12.10 -19.96
CA HIS A 291 8.83 -13.39 -20.69
C HIS A 291 8.51 -14.53 -19.74
N THR A 292 7.48 -15.27 -20.06
CA THR A 292 7.13 -16.50 -19.34
C THR A 292 8.11 -17.61 -19.69
N LEU A 293 8.74 -18.19 -18.68
CA LEU A 293 9.68 -19.31 -18.83
C LEU A 293 8.97 -20.65 -18.68
N TRP A 294 7.97 -20.70 -17.81
CA TRP A 294 7.18 -21.90 -17.54
C TRP A 294 5.81 -21.55 -16.96
N GLY A 295 4.81 -22.38 -17.25
CA GLY A 295 3.48 -22.29 -16.70
C GLY A 295 2.63 -21.19 -17.32
N LYS A 296 1.78 -20.57 -16.52
CA LYS A 296 0.84 -19.51 -16.94
C LYS A 296 1.53 -18.15 -16.94
N GLU A 297 1.05 -17.22 -17.76
CA GLU A 297 1.48 -15.80 -17.72
C GLU A 297 0.92 -15.06 -16.50
N ARG A 298 -0.19 -15.53 -15.95
CA ARG A 298 -0.94 -14.93 -14.87
C ARG A 298 -1.31 -15.98 -13.83
N ILE A 299 -1.44 -15.55 -12.59
CA ILE A 299 -2.10 -16.32 -11.54
C ILE A 299 -3.49 -15.74 -11.27
N THR A 300 -4.32 -16.51 -10.62
CA THR A 300 -5.65 -16.07 -10.18
C THR A 300 -5.69 -15.97 -8.66
N ASP A 301 -6.52 -15.05 -8.16
CA ASP A 301 -6.93 -15.04 -6.76
C ASP A 301 -8.38 -14.59 -6.66
N THR A 302 -9.06 -15.01 -5.60
CA THR A 302 -10.47 -14.66 -5.37
C THR A 302 -10.59 -13.93 -4.04
N ILE A 303 -11.27 -12.78 -4.05
CA ILE A 303 -11.64 -12.02 -2.85
C ILE A 303 -13.16 -12.00 -2.69
N PHE A 304 -13.61 -11.99 -1.43
CA PHE A 304 -15.03 -12.16 -1.09
C PHE A 304 -15.61 -10.89 -0.47
N VAL A 305 -16.87 -10.64 -0.78
CA VAL A 305 -17.65 -9.63 -0.04
C VAL A 305 -17.85 -10.11 1.40
N ARG A 306 -17.74 -9.19 2.34
CA ARG A 306 -17.93 -9.44 3.77
C ARG A 306 -19.07 -8.62 4.35
N ASP A 307 -19.78 -9.19 5.29
CA ASP A 307 -20.82 -8.49 6.05
C ASP A 307 -20.16 -7.63 7.14
N VAL A 308 -20.19 -6.30 6.94
CA VAL A 308 -19.57 -5.31 7.82
C VAL A 308 -20.19 -5.32 9.22
N ASP A 309 -21.49 -5.58 9.32
CA ASP A 309 -22.25 -5.55 10.56
C ASP A 309 -22.16 -6.89 11.33
N ASN A 310 -21.73 -7.97 10.66
CA ASN A 310 -21.55 -9.28 11.24
C ASN A 310 -20.05 -9.67 11.28
N CYS A 311 -19.25 -8.87 11.99
CA CYS A 311 -17.82 -9.11 12.21
C CYS A 311 -17.02 -9.44 10.95
N PHE A 312 -17.40 -8.88 9.81
CA PHE A 312 -16.79 -9.15 8.50
C PHE A 312 -16.82 -10.64 8.09
N ALA A 313 -17.88 -11.36 8.42
CA ALA A 313 -18.10 -12.71 7.89
C ALA A 313 -18.19 -12.68 6.36
N ARG A 314 -17.62 -13.68 5.67
CA ARG A 314 -17.73 -13.78 4.20
C ARG A 314 -19.17 -14.06 3.82
N THR A 315 -19.66 -13.32 2.82
CA THR A 315 -21.02 -13.47 2.26
C THR A 315 -20.94 -13.60 0.74
N GLY A 316 -21.76 -14.46 0.16
CA GLY A 316 -21.91 -14.56 -1.30
C GLY A 316 -20.70 -15.13 -2.05
N ASP A 317 -20.75 -14.96 -3.37
CA ASP A 317 -19.72 -15.43 -4.28
C ASP A 317 -18.50 -14.52 -4.26
N GLY A 318 -17.33 -15.12 -4.49
CA GLY A 318 -16.09 -14.37 -4.61
C GLY A 318 -15.91 -13.80 -6.01
N ILE A 319 -15.11 -12.75 -6.13
CA ILE A 319 -14.70 -12.15 -7.40
C ILE A 319 -13.27 -12.60 -7.69
N ALA A 320 -13.09 -13.27 -8.82
CA ALA A 320 -11.79 -13.78 -9.27
C ALA A 320 -11.03 -12.72 -10.07
N PHE A 321 -9.76 -12.52 -9.74
CA PHE A 321 -8.87 -11.59 -10.44
C PHE A 321 -7.72 -12.34 -11.10
N SER A 322 -7.44 -11.97 -12.35
CA SER A 322 -6.28 -12.42 -13.10
C SER A 322 -5.12 -11.44 -12.88
N ILE A 323 -4.00 -11.93 -12.35
CA ILE A 323 -2.90 -11.12 -11.83
C ILE A 323 -1.62 -11.43 -12.61
N SER A 324 -1.06 -10.42 -13.29
CA SER A 324 0.25 -10.50 -13.95
C SER A 324 1.39 -10.06 -13.01
N PRO A 325 2.67 -10.23 -13.37
CA PRO A 325 3.78 -9.67 -12.61
C PRO A 325 3.66 -8.15 -12.40
N LEU A 326 3.11 -7.42 -13.36
CA LEU A 326 2.99 -5.96 -13.34
C LEU A 326 1.68 -5.44 -12.75
N SER A 327 0.63 -6.27 -12.64
CA SER A 327 -0.68 -5.82 -12.12
C SER A 327 -0.54 -5.24 -10.71
N PHE A 328 -1.20 -4.11 -10.47
CA PHE A 328 -1.45 -3.67 -9.11
C PHE A 328 -2.54 -4.56 -8.50
N TYR A 329 -2.27 -5.15 -7.38
CA TYR A 329 -3.21 -5.93 -6.58
C TYR A 329 -2.83 -5.77 -5.11
N GLN A 330 -3.79 -5.50 -4.25
CA GLN A 330 -3.58 -5.22 -2.84
C GLN A 330 -2.80 -6.35 -2.15
N VAL A 331 -1.82 -5.98 -1.32
CA VAL A 331 -0.86 -6.96 -0.79
C VAL A 331 -1.36 -7.74 0.43
N ASN A 332 -2.50 -7.36 1.00
CA ASN A 332 -3.14 -8.01 2.14
C ASN A 332 -4.58 -8.42 1.76
N PRO A 333 -4.80 -9.60 1.19
CA PRO A 333 -6.11 -10.02 0.71
C PRO A 333 -7.19 -10.03 1.79
N VAL A 334 -6.84 -10.43 3.01
CA VAL A 334 -7.79 -10.50 4.15
C VAL A 334 -8.34 -9.11 4.48
N GLN A 335 -7.47 -8.12 4.58
CA GLN A 335 -7.91 -6.76 4.86
C GLN A 335 -8.50 -6.07 3.62
N THR A 336 -8.10 -6.47 2.41
CA THR A 336 -8.70 -5.99 1.15
C THR A 336 -10.18 -6.34 1.09
N GLU A 337 -10.55 -7.58 1.45
CA GLU A 337 -11.96 -7.98 1.54
C GLU A 337 -12.74 -7.08 2.51
N LYS A 338 -12.16 -6.77 3.68
CA LYS A 338 -12.78 -5.89 4.69
C LYS A 338 -12.87 -4.44 4.20
N LEU A 339 -11.78 -3.91 3.62
CA LEU A 339 -11.69 -2.54 3.10
C LEU A 339 -12.74 -2.29 2.00
N TYR A 340 -12.80 -3.18 1.01
CA TYR A 340 -13.72 -3.04 -0.12
C TYR A 340 -15.19 -3.29 0.29
N SER A 341 -15.43 -4.20 1.22
CA SER A 341 -16.77 -4.40 1.78
C SER A 341 -17.23 -3.20 2.59
N LEU A 342 -16.31 -2.51 3.28
CA LEU A 342 -16.61 -1.27 3.97
C LEU A 342 -16.94 -0.16 2.96
N ALA A 343 -16.16 -0.03 1.87
CA ALA A 343 -16.46 0.92 0.80
C ALA A 343 -17.83 0.64 0.15
N LEU A 344 -18.15 -0.64 -0.11
CA LEU A 344 -19.47 -1.06 -0.60
C LEU A 344 -20.60 -0.71 0.37
N SER A 345 -20.40 -0.95 1.68
CA SER A 345 -21.37 -0.58 2.73
C SER A 345 -21.60 0.93 2.77
N TYR A 346 -20.52 1.73 2.68
CA TYR A 346 -20.62 3.19 2.70
C TYR A 346 -21.24 3.75 1.41
N ALA A 347 -21.05 3.09 0.27
CA ALA A 347 -21.72 3.45 -0.97
C ALA A 347 -23.25 3.32 -0.86
N GLY A 348 -23.77 2.47 0.03
CA GLY A 348 -25.20 2.35 0.36
C GLY A 348 -26.07 2.04 -0.86
N LEU A 349 -25.64 1.10 -1.72
CA LEU A 349 -26.27 0.79 -2.99
C LEU A 349 -27.52 -0.09 -2.82
N SER A 350 -28.59 0.26 -3.55
CA SER A 350 -29.89 -0.45 -3.57
C SER A 350 -30.13 -1.25 -4.85
N GLY A 351 -29.20 -1.19 -5.81
CA GLY A 351 -29.34 -1.80 -7.16
C GLY A 351 -29.83 -0.82 -8.24
N LYS A 352 -30.07 0.44 -7.88
CA LYS A 352 -30.57 1.47 -8.80
C LYS A 352 -29.51 2.51 -9.18
N GLU A 353 -28.49 2.65 -8.36
CA GLU A 353 -27.49 3.69 -8.44
C GLU A 353 -26.48 3.45 -9.57
N SER A 354 -26.05 4.54 -10.19
CA SER A 354 -24.88 4.62 -11.04
C SER A 354 -23.66 5.00 -10.20
N VAL A 355 -22.56 4.26 -10.36
CA VAL A 355 -21.34 4.46 -9.58
C VAL A 355 -20.17 4.73 -10.49
N TRP A 356 -19.37 5.74 -10.16
CA TRP A 356 -18.07 5.98 -10.77
C TRP A 356 -16.96 5.59 -9.80
N ASP A 357 -16.03 4.76 -10.27
CA ASP A 357 -14.80 4.37 -9.57
C ASP A 357 -13.62 5.07 -10.24
N LEU A 358 -13.12 6.12 -9.61
CA LEU A 358 -11.99 6.88 -10.12
C LEU A 358 -10.70 6.30 -9.55
N TYR A 359 -9.70 6.06 -10.40
CA TYR A 359 -8.49 5.30 -10.13
C TYR A 359 -8.75 3.80 -9.98
N CYS A 360 -9.58 3.22 -10.84
CA CYS A 360 -10.10 1.85 -10.69
C CYS A 360 -9.04 0.73 -10.84
N GLY A 361 -7.85 1.02 -11.37
CA GLY A 361 -6.80 0.02 -11.62
C GLY A 361 -7.30 -1.13 -12.48
N ILE A 362 -7.13 -2.37 -12.03
CA ILE A 362 -7.64 -3.59 -12.70
C ILE A 362 -9.11 -3.88 -12.37
N GLY A 363 -9.86 -2.89 -11.87
CA GLY A 363 -11.29 -2.95 -11.58
C GLY A 363 -11.63 -3.58 -10.24
N THR A 364 -10.73 -3.62 -9.26
CA THR A 364 -10.97 -4.36 -8.01
C THR A 364 -12.16 -3.81 -7.23
N ILE A 365 -12.24 -2.51 -6.97
CA ILE A 365 -13.39 -1.90 -6.28
C ILE A 365 -14.61 -1.89 -7.20
N SER A 366 -14.44 -1.54 -8.48
CA SER A 366 -15.54 -1.50 -9.47
C SER A 366 -16.33 -2.81 -9.49
N LEU A 367 -15.63 -3.96 -9.52
CA LEU A 367 -16.29 -5.28 -9.57
C LEU A 367 -16.97 -5.65 -8.26
N PHE A 368 -16.46 -5.17 -7.11
CA PHE A 368 -17.14 -5.28 -5.82
C PHE A 368 -18.46 -4.51 -5.79
N LEU A 369 -18.47 -3.31 -6.37
CA LEU A 369 -19.66 -2.45 -6.41
C LEU A 369 -20.72 -2.98 -7.39
N SER A 370 -20.30 -3.66 -8.47
CA SER A 370 -21.18 -4.09 -9.56
C SER A 370 -22.32 -5.02 -9.09
N GLY A 371 -22.08 -5.83 -8.07
CA GLY A 371 -23.11 -6.74 -7.51
C GLY A 371 -24.29 -6.03 -6.84
N ARG A 372 -24.16 -4.72 -6.55
CA ARG A 372 -25.21 -3.90 -5.89
C ARG A 372 -25.50 -2.57 -6.59
N ALA A 373 -24.84 -2.28 -7.71
CA ALA A 373 -25.08 -1.09 -8.52
C ALA A 373 -25.91 -1.44 -9.76
N SER A 374 -26.67 -0.46 -10.25
CA SER A 374 -27.29 -0.55 -11.58
C SER A 374 -26.21 -0.54 -12.67
N LYS A 375 -25.26 0.35 -12.56
CA LYS A 375 -24.15 0.52 -13.50
C LYS A 375 -22.90 1.00 -12.77
N VAL A 376 -21.75 0.48 -13.17
CA VAL A 376 -20.43 0.92 -12.66
C VAL A 376 -19.58 1.41 -13.82
N TYR A 377 -18.92 2.55 -13.63
CA TYR A 377 -17.99 3.15 -14.57
C TYR A 377 -16.62 3.28 -13.91
N GLY A 378 -15.63 2.56 -14.41
CA GLY A 378 -14.25 2.63 -13.91
C GLY A 378 -13.38 3.53 -14.80
N VAL A 379 -12.56 4.38 -14.19
CA VAL A 379 -11.60 5.25 -14.90
C VAL A 379 -10.19 5.03 -14.37
N GLU A 380 -9.22 4.83 -15.26
CA GLU A 380 -7.81 4.61 -14.92
C GLU A 380 -6.93 5.16 -16.06
N VAL A 381 -5.81 5.79 -15.69
CA VAL A 381 -4.87 6.39 -16.65
C VAL A 381 -4.01 5.36 -17.37
N VAL A 382 -3.84 4.16 -16.82
CA VAL A 382 -3.00 3.09 -17.38
C VAL A 382 -3.84 2.21 -18.30
N PRO A 383 -3.66 2.28 -19.66
CA PRO A 383 -4.48 1.53 -20.60
C PRO A 383 -4.45 0.01 -20.37
N GLN A 384 -3.29 -0.56 -19.99
CA GLN A 384 -3.18 -1.99 -19.71
C GLN A 384 -4.03 -2.41 -18.50
N ALA A 385 -4.14 -1.56 -17.47
CA ALA A 385 -4.99 -1.85 -16.32
C ALA A 385 -6.47 -1.87 -16.70
N ILE A 386 -6.89 -1.02 -17.63
CA ILE A 386 -8.25 -1.02 -18.18
C ILE A 386 -8.56 -2.31 -18.96
N GLU A 387 -7.62 -2.79 -19.77
CA GLU A 387 -7.80 -4.08 -20.45
C GLU A 387 -7.88 -5.24 -19.44
N ASP A 388 -7.06 -5.22 -18.40
CA ASP A 388 -7.13 -6.18 -17.29
C ASP A 388 -8.50 -6.09 -16.56
N ALA A 389 -9.03 -4.88 -16.34
CA ALA A 389 -10.33 -4.65 -15.70
C ALA A 389 -11.48 -5.24 -16.53
N LYS A 390 -11.49 -4.99 -17.85
CA LYS A 390 -12.46 -5.57 -18.78
C LYS A 390 -12.41 -7.09 -18.80
N GLN A 391 -11.21 -7.65 -18.82
CA GLN A 391 -11.02 -9.10 -18.78
C GLN A 391 -11.49 -9.69 -17.45
N ASN A 392 -11.21 -9.02 -16.31
CA ASN A 392 -11.69 -9.45 -15.00
C ASN A 392 -13.23 -9.39 -14.92
N ALA A 393 -13.86 -8.36 -15.47
CA ALA A 393 -15.32 -8.28 -15.56
C ALA A 393 -15.90 -9.47 -16.38
N ALA A 394 -15.34 -9.72 -17.57
CA ALA A 394 -15.76 -10.82 -18.43
C ALA A 394 -15.58 -12.19 -17.76
N ASN A 395 -14.45 -12.43 -17.09
CA ASN A 395 -14.16 -13.68 -16.38
C ASN A 395 -15.15 -13.96 -15.23
N ASN A 396 -15.75 -12.91 -14.64
CA ASN A 396 -16.76 -13.02 -13.59
C ASN A 396 -18.20 -12.90 -14.09
N GLY A 397 -18.41 -12.79 -15.42
CA GLY A 397 -19.76 -12.63 -15.99
C GLY A 397 -20.42 -11.29 -15.65
N ILE A 398 -19.64 -10.28 -15.26
CA ILE A 398 -20.11 -8.94 -14.90
C ILE A 398 -20.32 -8.12 -16.16
N THR A 399 -21.57 -7.73 -16.45
CA THR A 399 -21.97 -7.02 -17.69
C THR A 399 -22.38 -5.57 -17.45
N ASN A 400 -22.55 -5.16 -16.20
CA ASN A 400 -22.96 -3.81 -15.81
C ASN A 400 -21.78 -2.89 -15.42
N ALA A 401 -20.53 -3.29 -15.71
CA ALA A 401 -19.33 -2.48 -15.50
C ALA A 401 -18.71 -2.08 -16.84
N GLU A 402 -18.38 -0.79 -17.00
CA GLU A 402 -17.67 -0.23 -18.15
C GLU A 402 -16.38 0.46 -17.71
N PHE A 403 -15.33 0.39 -18.53
CA PHE A 403 -14.00 0.89 -18.17
C PHE A 403 -13.40 1.79 -19.22
N PHE A 404 -12.85 2.94 -18.80
CA PHE A 404 -12.32 4.00 -19.64
C PHE A 404 -10.87 4.31 -19.30
N ALA A 405 -10.00 4.34 -20.32
CA ALA A 405 -8.63 4.80 -20.18
C ALA A 405 -8.57 6.32 -20.30
N GLY A 406 -8.03 6.99 -19.28
CA GLY A 406 -7.88 8.44 -19.24
C GLY A 406 -7.93 8.98 -17.83
N LYS A 407 -7.84 10.28 -17.71
CA LYS A 407 -8.01 10.97 -16.43
C LYS A 407 -9.48 11.22 -16.14
N ALA A 408 -9.87 11.18 -14.86
CA ALA A 408 -11.25 11.39 -14.44
C ALA A 408 -11.82 12.74 -14.93
N GLU A 409 -11.02 13.80 -14.80
CA GLU A 409 -11.37 15.16 -15.21
C GLU A 409 -11.51 15.35 -16.74
N GLU A 410 -11.03 14.41 -17.54
CA GLU A 410 -11.20 14.38 -19.00
C GLU A 410 -12.36 13.48 -19.43
N VAL A 411 -12.48 12.31 -18.79
CA VAL A 411 -13.48 11.28 -19.14
C VAL A 411 -14.89 11.68 -18.70
N LEU A 412 -15.06 12.13 -17.43
CA LEU A 412 -16.37 12.44 -16.89
C LEU A 412 -17.09 13.57 -17.65
N PRO A 413 -16.47 14.74 -17.91
CA PRO A 413 -17.15 15.79 -18.66
C PRO A 413 -17.52 15.37 -20.09
N GLY A 414 -16.67 14.56 -20.75
CA GLY A 414 -16.94 14.01 -22.08
C GLY A 414 -18.13 13.05 -22.11
N PHE A 415 -18.37 12.34 -21.04
CA PHE A 415 -19.50 11.42 -20.88
C PHE A 415 -20.83 12.17 -20.75
N TYR A 416 -20.85 13.26 -19.98
CA TYR A 416 -22.05 14.07 -19.74
C TYR A 416 -22.45 14.96 -20.93
N GLY A 417 -21.53 15.27 -21.83
CA GLY A 417 -21.81 16.02 -23.05
C GLY A 417 -22.51 15.22 -24.15
N ARG A 418 -22.64 13.91 -24.02
CA ARG A 418 -23.30 13.02 -24.99
C ARG A 418 -24.79 12.95 -24.68
N LYS A 419 -25.62 13.51 -25.56
CA LYS A 419 -27.09 13.50 -25.46
C LYS A 419 -27.73 12.11 -25.44
N ASP A 420 -26.96 11.05 -25.75
CA ASP A 420 -27.44 9.67 -25.88
C ASP A 420 -27.46 8.89 -24.57
N ALA A 421 -26.96 9.47 -23.46
CA ALA A 421 -26.96 8.84 -22.13
C ALA A 421 -28.31 8.95 -21.37
N VAL A 422 -29.33 9.52 -21.99
CA VAL A 422 -30.59 9.96 -21.33
C VAL A 422 -31.63 8.85 -21.14
N SER A 423 -31.38 7.58 -21.46
CA SER A 423 -32.50 6.61 -21.58
C SER A 423 -32.74 5.67 -20.38
N HIS A 424 -32.08 5.78 -19.23
CA HIS A 424 -32.25 4.77 -18.16
C HIS A 424 -32.51 5.26 -16.73
N SER A 425 -32.89 6.53 -16.50
CA SER A 425 -33.32 6.96 -15.16
C SER A 425 -34.67 7.70 -15.22
N ALA A 426 -35.76 6.93 -15.43
CA ALA A 426 -37.10 7.42 -15.16
C ALA A 426 -37.45 7.11 -13.70
N GLY A 427 -37.36 8.08 -12.80
CA GLY A 427 -37.90 7.91 -11.45
C GLY A 427 -37.30 8.68 -10.29
N SER A 428 -37.02 9.98 -10.45
CA SER A 428 -36.95 10.85 -9.28
C SER A 428 -37.37 12.28 -9.67
N THR A 429 -38.63 12.59 -9.34
CA THR A 429 -39.19 13.95 -9.39
C THR A 429 -38.77 14.69 -8.14
N GLU A 430 -37.72 15.52 -8.23
CA GLU A 430 -37.56 16.70 -7.37
C GLU A 430 -37.14 17.88 -8.20
N GLN A 431 -37.83 18.99 -7.95
CA GLN A 431 -37.81 20.21 -8.75
C GLN A 431 -36.41 20.83 -8.78
N GLY A 432 -35.82 20.99 -9.98
CA GLY A 432 -34.70 21.89 -10.23
C GLY A 432 -33.49 21.30 -10.97
N ARG A 433 -33.44 20.00 -11.28
CA ARG A 433 -32.32 19.37 -12.01
C ARG A 433 -32.75 18.68 -13.30
N GLU A 434 -33.64 19.30 -14.06
CA GLU A 434 -34.05 18.75 -15.38
C GLU A 434 -32.86 18.71 -16.33
N GLY A 435 -32.42 17.50 -16.71
CA GLY A 435 -31.64 17.25 -17.93
C GLY A 435 -30.15 17.06 -17.77
N MET A 436 -29.58 17.00 -16.55
CA MET A 436 -28.16 16.69 -16.36
C MET A 436 -28.02 15.30 -15.69
N PHE A 437 -27.45 14.35 -16.42
CA PHE A 437 -27.02 13.09 -15.86
C PHE A 437 -25.88 13.37 -14.86
N HIS A 438 -26.00 12.89 -13.63
CA HIS A 438 -24.95 12.96 -12.61
C HIS A 438 -24.79 11.57 -11.96
N PRO A 439 -23.60 11.20 -11.49
CA PRO A 439 -23.43 9.95 -10.76
C PRO A 439 -24.16 10.01 -9.41
N ASP A 440 -24.80 8.91 -9.02
CA ASP A 440 -25.36 8.81 -7.66
C ASP A 440 -24.26 8.69 -6.61
N VAL A 441 -23.20 7.95 -6.94
CA VAL A 441 -22.04 7.72 -6.07
C VAL A 441 -20.74 7.83 -6.84
N ILE A 442 -19.75 8.48 -6.24
CA ILE A 442 -18.34 8.41 -6.68
C ILE A 442 -17.54 7.69 -5.61
N VAL A 443 -16.74 6.72 -6.02
CA VAL A 443 -15.73 6.05 -5.19
C VAL A 443 -14.36 6.43 -5.72
N VAL A 444 -13.43 6.78 -4.83
CA VAL A 444 -12.05 7.11 -5.19
C VAL A 444 -11.06 6.37 -4.32
N ASP A 445 -9.96 5.85 -4.93
CA ASP A 445 -8.80 5.26 -4.25
C ASP A 445 -7.51 5.83 -4.89
N PRO A 446 -7.21 7.13 -4.66
CA PRO A 446 -6.11 7.83 -5.31
C PRO A 446 -4.74 7.38 -4.76
N PRO A 447 -3.63 7.66 -5.47
CA PRO A 447 -2.28 7.43 -4.98
C PRO A 447 -2.00 8.29 -3.73
N ARG A 448 -0.86 8.04 -3.05
CA ARG A 448 -0.45 8.73 -1.81
C ARG A 448 -0.52 10.26 -1.83
N LYS A 449 -0.39 10.89 -3.00
CA LYS A 449 -0.51 12.35 -3.15
C LYS A 449 -1.95 12.87 -3.01
N GLY A 450 -2.95 11.99 -2.92
CA GLY A 450 -4.37 12.32 -2.94
C GLY A 450 -4.86 12.61 -4.36
N CYS A 451 -6.10 13.10 -4.47
CA CYS A 451 -6.64 13.63 -5.71
C CYS A 451 -5.94 14.93 -6.09
N ASP A 452 -5.79 15.19 -7.39
CA ASP A 452 -5.39 16.51 -7.86
C ASP A 452 -6.59 17.48 -7.85
N GLU A 453 -6.28 18.76 -7.98
CA GLU A 453 -7.28 19.85 -7.92
C GLU A 453 -8.37 19.68 -9.00
N MET A 454 -7.99 19.27 -10.21
CA MET A 454 -8.94 19.09 -11.33
C MET A 454 -9.91 17.94 -11.07
N CYS A 455 -9.43 16.85 -10.46
CA CYS A 455 -10.27 15.73 -10.07
C CYS A 455 -11.26 16.13 -8.97
N LEU A 456 -10.81 16.86 -7.94
CA LEU A 456 -11.68 17.38 -6.86
C LEU A 456 -12.74 18.34 -7.42
N ASP A 457 -12.35 19.28 -8.28
CA ASP A 457 -13.27 20.19 -8.97
C ASP A 457 -14.30 19.44 -9.81
N THR A 458 -13.88 18.38 -10.49
CA THR A 458 -14.77 17.54 -11.29
C THR A 458 -15.80 16.85 -10.40
N MET A 459 -15.39 16.25 -9.28
CA MET A 459 -16.32 15.65 -8.31
C MET A 459 -17.33 16.66 -7.78
N LEU A 460 -16.89 17.88 -7.43
CA LEU A 460 -17.77 18.96 -6.97
C LEU A 460 -18.77 19.40 -8.05
N LYS A 461 -18.35 19.50 -9.31
CA LYS A 461 -19.23 19.85 -10.45
C LYS A 461 -20.25 18.75 -10.73
N MET A 462 -19.85 17.48 -10.61
CA MET A 462 -20.73 16.33 -10.80
C MET A 462 -21.74 16.17 -9.65
N ALA A 463 -21.43 16.70 -8.48
CA ALA A 463 -22.28 16.73 -7.30
C ALA A 463 -22.99 15.39 -7.00
N PRO A 464 -22.26 14.25 -6.92
CA PRO A 464 -22.87 12.97 -6.53
C PRO A 464 -23.53 13.07 -5.16
N ASP A 465 -24.57 12.28 -4.90
CA ASP A 465 -25.21 12.24 -3.60
C ASP A 465 -24.24 11.80 -2.49
N ARG A 466 -23.32 10.90 -2.84
CA ARG A 466 -22.32 10.34 -1.92
C ARG A 466 -20.95 10.23 -2.59
N ILE A 467 -19.92 10.50 -1.79
CA ILE A 467 -18.52 10.20 -2.12
C ILE A 467 -17.98 9.21 -1.10
N VAL A 468 -17.44 8.09 -1.57
CA VAL A 468 -16.67 7.14 -0.75
C VAL A 468 -15.21 7.32 -1.09
N TYR A 469 -14.42 7.81 -0.13
CA TYR A 469 -13.00 8.07 -0.29
C TYR A 469 -12.19 7.00 0.42
N VAL A 470 -11.43 6.20 -0.31
CA VAL A 470 -10.41 5.27 0.21
C VAL A 470 -9.06 5.96 0.13
N SER A 471 -8.21 5.86 1.16
CA SER A 471 -6.93 6.54 1.18
C SER A 471 -5.88 5.82 2.00
N CYS A 472 -4.67 5.70 1.44
CA CYS A 472 -3.48 5.19 2.12
C CYS A 472 -2.63 6.28 2.82
N ASP A 473 -3.03 7.56 2.71
CA ASP A 473 -2.36 8.69 3.37
C ASP A 473 -3.35 9.64 4.01
N SER A 474 -3.42 9.62 5.34
CA SER A 474 -4.39 10.42 6.11
C SER A 474 -4.12 11.94 6.08
N ALA A 475 -2.92 12.39 5.68
CA ALA A 475 -2.62 13.81 5.58
C ALA A 475 -3.21 14.41 4.29
N THR A 476 -2.99 13.74 3.15
CA THR A 476 -3.61 14.14 1.87
C THR A 476 -5.12 13.93 1.90
N LEU A 477 -5.60 12.85 2.53
CA LEU A 477 -7.02 12.64 2.78
C LEU A 477 -7.64 13.85 3.50
N ALA A 478 -7.05 14.28 4.62
CA ALA A 478 -7.59 15.40 5.41
C ALA A 478 -7.68 16.70 4.61
N ARG A 479 -6.70 16.97 3.72
CA ARG A 479 -6.72 18.10 2.78
C ARG A 479 -7.88 18.00 1.80
N ASP A 480 -8.03 16.85 1.15
CA ASP A 480 -9.03 16.64 0.11
C ASP A 480 -10.45 16.68 0.69
N LEU A 481 -10.66 16.06 1.85
CA LEU A 481 -11.94 16.12 2.56
C LEU A 481 -12.35 17.55 2.91
N ARG A 482 -11.39 18.42 3.30
CA ARG A 482 -11.69 19.82 3.59
C ARG A 482 -12.21 20.56 2.34
N ILE A 483 -11.56 20.34 1.19
CA ILE A 483 -11.99 20.93 -0.10
C ILE A 483 -13.40 20.46 -0.47
N LEU A 484 -13.69 19.17 -0.33
CA LEU A 484 -15.02 18.62 -0.62
C LEU A 484 -16.08 19.15 0.36
N CYS A 485 -15.75 19.30 1.66
CA CYS A 485 -16.66 19.89 2.62
C CYS A 485 -16.94 21.36 2.34
N ASP A 486 -15.93 22.15 1.94
CA ASP A 486 -16.12 23.54 1.51
C ASP A 486 -16.99 23.64 0.25
N GLY A 487 -17.00 22.58 -0.58
CA GLY A 487 -17.83 22.41 -1.76
C GLY A 487 -19.26 21.92 -1.50
N GLY A 488 -19.68 21.72 -0.24
CA GLY A 488 -21.06 21.37 0.11
C GLY A 488 -21.30 19.94 0.56
N TYR A 489 -20.22 19.17 0.83
CA TYR A 489 -20.31 17.84 1.41
C TYR A 489 -20.16 17.86 2.93
N GLU A 490 -20.77 16.91 3.59
CA GLU A 490 -20.64 16.67 5.03
C GLU A 490 -19.94 15.33 5.25
N LEU A 491 -18.97 15.32 6.16
CA LEU A 491 -18.26 14.11 6.58
C LEU A 491 -19.16 13.29 7.52
N LYS A 492 -19.54 12.09 7.09
CA LYS A 492 -20.51 11.24 7.82
C LYS A 492 -19.86 10.12 8.61
N ARG A 493 -18.90 9.43 8.05
CA ARG A 493 -18.20 8.29 8.67
C ARG A 493 -16.74 8.25 8.27
N VAL A 494 -15.88 7.90 9.21
CA VAL A 494 -14.44 7.68 8.98
C VAL A 494 -14.05 6.38 9.67
N ARG A 495 -13.54 5.42 8.93
CA ARG A 495 -13.08 4.16 9.51
C ARG A 495 -11.69 3.81 9.02
N PRO A 496 -10.67 3.84 9.90
CA PRO A 496 -9.33 3.38 9.55
C PRO A 496 -9.29 1.85 9.43
N VAL A 497 -8.43 1.35 8.55
CA VAL A 497 -8.20 -0.08 8.30
C VAL A 497 -6.72 -0.38 8.37
N ASP A 498 -6.32 -1.35 9.17
CA ASP A 498 -4.94 -1.78 9.27
C ASP A 498 -4.56 -2.75 8.14
N MET A 499 -4.32 -2.20 6.94
CA MET A 499 -3.85 -2.96 5.78
C MET A 499 -2.41 -3.46 5.95
N PHE A 500 -1.61 -2.80 6.80
CA PHE A 500 -0.18 -3.03 6.93
C PHE A 500 0.24 -3.17 8.40
N PRO A 501 -0.18 -4.23 9.11
CA PRO A 501 0.29 -4.51 10.46
C PRO A 501 1.81 -4.43 10.59
N GLN A 502 2.30 -4.05 11.76
CA GLN A 502 3.73 -3.86 12.10
C GLN A 502 4.37 -2.62 11.46
N THR A 503 3.62 -1.85 10.65
CA THR A 503 4.08 -0.62 9.99
C THR A 503 3.25 0.58 10.41
N VAL A 504 3.76 1.79 10.18
CA VAL A 504 3.05 3.06 10.46
C VAL A 504 1.94 3.39 9.47
N HIS A 505 1.76 2.59 8.43
CA HIS A 505 0.78 2.84 7.39
C HIS A 505 -0.62 2.42 7.84
N VAL A 506 -1.60 3.20 7.43
CA VAL A 506 -3.03 2.98 7.70
C VAL A 506 -3.83 3.42 6.47
N GLU A 507 -4.76 2.57 6.06
CA GLU A 507 -5.80 2.94 5.10
C GLU A 507 -6.98 3.53 5.84
N SER A 508 -7.78 4.32 5.15
CA SER A 508 -9.02 4.89 5.69
C SER A 508 -10.12 4.84 4.66
N VAL A 509 -11.33 4.48 5.07
CA VAL A 509 -12.55 4.60 4.26
C VAL A 509 -13.41 5.69 4.86
N VAL A 510 -13.84 6.61 4.02
CA VAL A 510 -14.63 7.78 4.43
C VAL A 510 -15.89 7.87 3.60
N LEU A 511 -17.01 8.15 4.28
CA LEU A 511 -18.27 8.48 3.64
C LEU A 511 -18.53 9.98 3.76
N MET A 512 -18.75 10.62 2.63
CA MET A 512 -19.25 11.97 2.53
C MET A 512 -20.62 12.00 1.84
N GLN A 513 -21.49 12.87 2.30
CA GLN A 513 -22.83 13.06 1.74
C GLN A 513 -23.01 14.51 1.31
N TYR A 514 -23.59 14.68 0.13
CA TYR A 514 -23.94 16.02 -0.36
C TYR A 514 -25.08 16.60 0.46
N CYS A 515 -24.90 17.81 0.99
CA CYS A 515 -25.89 18.51 1.78
C CYS A 515 -26.44 19.77 1.10
N GLY A 516 -25.90 20.11 -0.08
CA GLY A 516 -26.22 21.33 -0.79
C GLY A 516 -25.62 22.57 -0.13
N LYS A 517 -25.21 23.56 -0.89
CA LYS A 517 -25.02 24.95 -0.45
C LYS A 517 -25.97 25.82 -1.23
#